data_a058655a386033aed073b81ac80aec56
#
_entry.id   a058655a386033aed073b81ac80aec56
#
_cell.length_a   1.000
_cell.length_b   1.000
_cell.length_c   1.000
_cell.angle_alpha   90.00
_cell.angle_beta   90.00
_cell.angle_gamma   90.00
#
_symmetry.space_group_name_H-M   'P 1'
#
loop_
_entity.id
_entity.type
_entity.pdbx_description
1 polymer ?
#
loop_
_entity_poly.entity_id
_entity_poly.type
_entity_poly.pdbx_seq_one_letter_code
_entity_poly.pdbx_strand_id
1 'polypeptide(L)'
;YSGGGLWNNTTITPGIGTSRPYEYIGAPWVLPDNTAPCPEGVIMRSCSFTPSAGRYEGQTCRGYQIILKPEAQYHSLLHTIELMRHFSEHYSQFEMLPSLMTKIADPVIEEYLKGNITFDIVQEHVKGEEQKWIRKAKRYILYEDAPYRIK
;
A
#
# COMPACT_ATOMS: atom_id res chain seq x y z
N TYR A 1 5.61 5.10 -3.00
CA TYR A 1 4.60 5.89 -3.71
C TYR A 1 3.65 5.02 -4.55
N SER A 2 4.16 4.06 -5.34
CA SER A 2 3.37 3.31 -6.33
C SER A 2 2.11 2.64 -5.76
N GLY A 3 2.24 1.84 -4.70
CA GLY A 3 1.07 1.27 -4.01
C GLY A 3 0.36 2.28 -3.11
N GLY A 4 1.12 3.22 -2.53
CA GLY A 4 0.60 4.21 -1.59
C GLY A 4 -0.48 5.13 -2.15
N GLY A 5 -0.51 5.34 -3.47
CA GLY A 5 -1.54 6.14 -4.13
C GLY A 5 -2.96 5.58 -3.98
N LEU A 6 -3.11 4.29 -3.73
CA LEU A 6 -4.40 3.65 -3.52
C LEU A 6 -5.09 4.10 -2.23
N TRP A 7 -4.34 4.50 -1.20
CA TRP A 7 -4.89 4.98 0.07
C TRP A 7 -5.83 6.18 -0.07
N ASN A 8 -5.65 7.01 -1.11
CA ASN A 8 -6.54 8.13 -1.39
C ASN A 8 -7.99 7.71 -1.64
N ASN A 9 -8.21 6.43 -1.93
CA ASN A 9 -9.52 5.83 -2.18
C ASN A 9 -10.02 5.00 -0.99
N THR A 10 -9.56 5.32 0.21
CA THR A 10 -9.98 4.73 1.48
C THR A 10 -10.19 5.83 2.52
N THR A 11 -10.63 5.45 3.71
CA THR A 11 -10.73 6.37 4.86
C THR A 11 -9.39 6.57 5.60
N ILE A 12 -8.31 5.92 5.19
CA ILE A 12 -6.95 6.18 5.67
C ILE A 12 -6.33 7.38 4.92
N THR A 13 -5.58 8.23 5.62
CA THR A 13 -4.72 9.23 4.97
C THR A 13 -3.32 8.67 4.75
N PRO A 14 -2.74 8.84 3.54
CA PRO A 14 -1.34 8.50 3.27
C PRO A 14 -0.37 9.61 3.69
N GLY A 15 -0.71 10.40 4.69
CA GLY A 15 0.15 11.48 5.20
C GLY A 15 0.27 12.69 4.28
N ILE A 16 -0.68 12.91 3.35
CA ILE A 16 -0.76 14.14 2.56
C ILE A 16 -0.95 15.32 3.53
N GLY A 17 -0.24 16.43 3.29
CA GLY A 17 -0.20 17.56 4.22
C GLY A 17 0.80 17.40 5.38
N THR A 18 1.69 16.41 5.30
CA THR A 18 2.83 16.25 6.21
C THR A 18 4.15 16.38 5.45
N SER A 19 5.27 16.38 6.18
CA SER A 19 6.61 16.37 5.57
C SER A 19 6.99 15.04 4.90
N ARG A 20 6.18 13.99 5.09
CA ARG A 20 6.46 12.62 4.62
C ARG A 20 5.23 11.96 4.00
N PRO A 21 4.66 12.55 2.93
CA PRO A 21 3.52 11.97 2.23
C PRO A 21 3.91 10.59 1.66
N TYR A 22 2.99 9.63 1.78
CA TYR A 22 3.13 8.23 1.37
C TYR A 22 4.12 7.37 2.18
N GLU A 23 4.85 7.97 3.15
CA GLU A 23 5.54 7.21 4.18
C GLU A 23 4.65 7.02 5.42
N TYR A 24 3.75 7.97 5.70
CA TYR A 24 2.78 7.86 6.78
C TYR A 24 1.46 7.31 6.25
N ILE A 25 0.88 6.39 7.02
CA ILE A 25 -0.49 5.90 6.83
C ILE A 25 -1.21 5.89 8.17
N GLY A 26 -2.44 6.38 8.21
CA GLY A 26 -3.19 6.41 9.47
C GLY A 26 -4.50 7.19 9.39
N ALA A 27 -5.14 7.29 10.55
CA ALA A 27 -6.36 8.06 10.77
C ALA A 27 -6.51 8.41 12.26
N PRO A 28 -7.43 9.31 12.64
CA PRO A 28 -7.66 9.64 14.06
C PRO A 28 -8.07 8.43 14.92
N TRP A 29 -8.73 7.45 14.33
CA TRP A 29 -9.27 6.25 14.97
C TRP A 29 -8.33 5.04 14.94
N VAL A 30 -7.21 5.09 14.25
CA VAL A 30 -6.23 3.99 14.22
C VAL A 30 -5.50 3.88 15.55
N LEU A 31 -5.38 2.67 16.05
CA LEU A 31 -4.57 2.31 17.23
C LEU A 31 -3.47 1.36 16.76
N PRO A 32 -2.29 1.88 16.38
CA PRO A 32 -1.24 1.06 15.79
C PRO A 32 -0.72 0.05 16.81
N ASP A 33 -0.59 -1.19 16.37
CA ASP A 33 -0.08 -2.32 17.12
C ASP A 33 0.97 -3.10 16.29
N ASN A 34 1.39 -4.27 16.77
CA ASN A 34 2.38 -5.11 16.11
C ASN A 34 1.74 -6.21 15.24
N THR A 35 0.43 -6.18 15.02
CA THR A 35 -0.29 -7.20 14.24
C THR A 35 -0.38 -6.84 12.75
N ALA A 36 -0.14 -5.57 12.41
CA ALA A 36 -0.15 -5.12 11.03
C ALA A 36 0.93 -5.82 10.19
N PRO A 37 0.59 -6.29 8.97
CA PRO A 37 1.54 -6.92 8.07
C PRO A 37 2.79 -6.08 7.86
N CYS A 38 3.96 -6.69 8.01
CA CYS A 38 5.24 -6.02 7.88
C CYS A 38 6.20 -6.90 7.06
N PRO A 39 6.35 -6.68 5.75
CA PRO A 39 7.23 -7.47 4.90
C PRO A 39 8.69 -7.41 5.33
N GLU A 40 9.47 -8.42 4.94
CA GLU A 40 10.91 -8.43 5.18
C GLU A 40 11.59 -7.17 4.59
N GLY A 41 12.51 -6.60 5.36
CA GLY A 41 13.21 -5.38 4.96
C GLY A 41 12.42 -4.08 5.17
N VAL A 42 11.20 -4.16 5.69
CA VAL A 42 10.37 -3.01 6.07
C VAL A 42 10.41 -2.82 7.58
N ILE A 43 10.37 -1.57 8.03
CA ILE A 43 10.14 -1.20 9.42
C ILE A 43 8.84 -0.40 9.45
N MET A 44 7.85 -0.90 10.17
CA MET A 44 6.62 -0.17 10.46
C MET A 44 6.73 0.42 11.86
N ARG A 45 6.96 1.73 11.91
CA ARG A 45 7.08 2.46 13.17
C ARG A 45 5.74 3.12 13.52
N SER A 46 5.18 2.80 14.67
CA SER A 46 4.01 3.52 15.21
C SER A 46 4.33 5.00 15.37
N CYS A 47 3.44 5.86 14.90
CA CYS A 47 3.62 7.31 14.95
C CYS A 47 2.29 8.05 15.07
N SER A 48 2.39 9.32 15.46
CA SER A 48 1.30 10.30 15.37
C SER A 48 1.72 11.46 14.49
N PHE A 49 0.78 11.97 13.71
CA PHE A 49 1.01 13.11 12.82
C PHE A 49 -0.28 13.91 12.63
N THR A 50 -0.14 15.18 12.31
CA THR A 50 -1.28 16.07 12.06
C THR A 50 -1.13 16.66 10.65
N PRO A 51 -1.97 16.26 9.69
CA PRO A 51 -1.94 16.81 8.34
C PRO A 51 -2.28 18.32 8.35
N SER A 52 -1.56 19.11 7.57
CA SER A 52 -1.86 20.55 7.35
C SER A 52 -2.76 20.76 6.14
N ALA A 53 -3.13 19.70 5.42
CA ALA A 53 -4.03 19.74 4.28
C ALA A 53 -4.62 18.35 3.99
N GLY A 54 -5.75 18.31 3.29
CA GLY A 54 -6.38 17.08 2.82
C GLY A 54 -7.21 16.38 3.88
N ARG A 55 -7.27 15.04 3.78
CA ARG A 55 -8.06 14.24 4.73
C ARG A 55 -7.48 14.37 6.14
N TYR A 56 -8.37 14.68 7.10
CA TYR A 56 -8.02 14.91 8.52
C TYR A 56 -7.11 16.13 8.76
N GLU A 57 -7.23 17.18 7.92
CA GLU A 57 -6.55 18.45 8.16
C GLU A 57 -6.79 18.94 9.59
N GLY A 58 -5.71 19.31 10.30
CA GLY A 58 -5.74 19.79 11.68
C GLY A 58 -6.07 18.74 12.75
N GLN A 59 -6.37 17.50 12.37
CA GLN A 59 -6.67 16.42 13.31
C GLN A 59 -5.43 15.56 13.55
N THR A 60 -5.22 15.13 14.80
CA THR A 60 -4.15 14.18 15.12
C THR A 60 -4.54 12.79 14.64
N CYS A 61 -3.81 12.28 13.66
CA CYS A 61 -3.87 10.90 13.18
C CYS A 61 -2.84 10.06 13.92
N ARG A 62 -3.16 8.79 14.09
CA ARG A 62 -2.25 7.74 14.55
C ARG A 62 -2.14 6.66 13.48
N GLY A 63 -1.03 5.98 13.44
CA GLY A 63 -0.80 4.95 12.45
C GLY A 63 0.67 4.57 12.36
N TYR A 64 1.14 4.32 11.15
CA TYR A 64 2.49 3.82 10.91
C TYR A 64 3.28 4.73 9.98
N GLN A 65 4.58 4.80 10.24
CA GLN A 65 5.56 5.22 9.26
C GLN A 65 6.20 3.98 8.64
N ILE A 66 6.18 3.90 7.32
CA ILE A 66 6.80 2.81 6.55
C ILE A 66 8.22 3.25 6.18
N ILE A 67 9.21 2.52 6.65
CA ILE A 67 10.63 2.81 6.42
C ILE A 67 11.24 1.58 5.75
N LEU A 68 11.90 1.78 4.62
CA LEU A 68 12.57 0.70 3.90
C LEU A 68 14.04 0.62 4.30
N LYS A 69 14.52 -0.58 4.57
CA LYS A 69 15.97 -0.82 4.70
C LYS A 69 16.64 -0.73 3.32
N PRO A 70 17.91 -0.34 3.22
CA PRO A 70 18.59 -0.14 1.94
C PRO A 70 18.52 -1.35 0.99
N GLU A 71 18.56 -2.56 1.53
CA GLU A 71 18.57 -3.82 0.77
C GLU A 71 17.17 -4.40 0.53
N ALA A 72 16.10 -3.72 0.97
CA ALA A 72 14.76 -4.26 0.93
C ALA A 72 14.24 -4.45 -0.51
N GLN A 73 13.81 -5.66 -0.80
CA GLN A 73 13.02 -5.94 -2.01
C GLN A 73 11.54 -5.70 -1.69
N TYR A 74 11.13 -4.43 -1.77
CA TYR A 74 9.81 -4.00 -1.32
C TYR A 74 8.81 -3.90 -2.47
N HIS A 75 7.74 -4.69 -2.37
CA HIS A 75 6.62 -4.63 -3.29
C HIS A 75 5.49 -3.78 -2.71
N SER A 76 5.50 -2.49 -3.00
CA SER A 76 4.59 -1.52 -2.38
C SER A 76 3.11 -1.78 -2.65
N LEU A 77 2.74 -2.32 -3.82
CA LEU A 77 1.35 -2.67 -4.13
C LEU A 77 0.86 -3.81 -3.25
N LEU A 78 1.60 -4.91 -3.17
CA LEU A 78 1.23 -6.07 -2.36
C LEU A 78 1.08 -5.69 -0.89
N HIS A 79 2.06 -4.97 -0.32
CA HIS A 79 1.99 -4.51 1.06
C HIS A 79 0.78 -3.59 1.31
N THR A 80 0.49 -2.68 0.38
CA THR A 80 -0.69 -1.80 0.50
C THR A 80 -2.00 -2.58 0.52
N ILE A 81 -2.15 -3.58 -0.35
CA ILE A 81 -3.34 -4.42 -0.43
C ILE A 81 -3.50 -5.26 0.85
N GLU A 82 -2.41 -5.83 1.34
CA GLU A 82 -2.40 -6.60 2.58
C GLU A 82 -2.77 -5.74 3.79
N LEU A 83 -2.23 -4.54 3.89
CA LEU A 83 -2.61 -3.57 4.92
C LEU A 83 -4.06 -3.11 4.80
N MET A 84 -4.59 -2.91 3.58
CA MET A 84 -6.02 -2.58 3.40
C MET A 84 -6.92 -3.69 3.93
N ARG A 85 -6.56 -4.94 3.69
CA ARG A 85 -7.27 -6.08 4.23
C ARG A 85 -7.19 -6.11 5.75
N HIS A 86 -6.00 -5.93 6.33
CA HIS A 86 -5.80 -5.82 7.77
C HIS A 86 -6.67 -4.70 8.39
N PHE A 87 -6.67 -3.50 7.81
CA PHE A 87 -7.51 -2.41 8.32
C PHE A 87 -9.00 -2.74 8.22
N SER A 88 -9.44 -3.40 7.16
CA SER A 88 -10.82 -3.83 6.98
C SER A 88 -11.28 -4.83 8.05
N GLU A 89 -10.37 -5.68 8.53
CA GLU A 89 -10.66 -6.69 9.54
C GLU A 89 -10.64 -6.15 10.98
N HIS A 90 -9.83 -5.11 11.22
CA HIS A 90 -9.58 -4.64 12.60
C HIS A 90 -10.26 -3.31 12.95
N TYR A 91 -10.72 -2.55 11.95
CA TYR A 91 -11.30 -1.22 12.19
C TYR A 91 -12.63 -1.04 11.46
N SER A 92 -13.72 -0.93 12.21
CA SER A 92 -15.06 -0.68 11.65
C SER A 92 -15.20 0.67 10.92
N GLN A 93 -14.29 1.60 11.18
CA GLN A 93 -14.25 2.92 10.53
C GLN A 93 -13.50 2.90 9.20
N PHE A 94 -12.83 1.78 8.87
CA PHE A 94 -12.16 1.65 7.61
C PHE A 94 -13.15 1.39 6.48
N GLU A 95 -13.08 2.19 5.46
CA GLU A 95 -13.90 2.05 4.26
C GLU A 95 -13.03 2.12 3.00
N MET A 96 -13.33 1.25 2.06
CA MET A 96 -12.84 1.29 0.70
C MET A 96 -13.86 2.03 -0.16
N LEU A 97 -13.50 3.19 -0.70
CA LEU A 97 -14.41 3.98 -1.54
C LEU A 97 -14.64 3.28 -2.88
N PRO A 98 -15.82 3.48 -3.53
CA PRO A 98 -16.13 2.83 -4.81
C PRO A 98 -15.09 3.07 -5.91
N SER A 99 -14.42 4.22 -5.88
CA SER A 99 -13.34 4.55 -6.81
C SER A 99 -12.09 3.67 -6.69
N LEU A 100 -11.90 2.97 -5.55
CA LEU A 100 -10.77 2.08 -5.36
C LEU A 100 -10.79 0.92 -6.37
N MET A 101 -11.94 0.25 -6.50
CA MET A 101 -12.07 -0.90 -7.40
C MET A 101 -11.89 -0.50 -8.86
N THR A 102 -12.36 0.67 -9.25
CA THR A 102 -12.13 1.22 -10.59
C THR A 102 -10.63 1.48 -10.87
N LYS A 103 -9.87 1.85 -9.85
CA LYS A 103 -8.41 2.11 -9.98
C LYS A 103 -7.58 0.85 -9.94
N ILE A 104 -7.95 -0.11 -9.12
CA ILE A 104 -7.30 -1.42 -9.06
C ILE A 104 -7.55 -2.17 -10.37
N ALA A 105 -8.79 -2.21 -10.85
CA ALA A 105 -9.25 -2.84 -12.08
C ALA A 105 -8.73 -4.30 -12.24
N ASP A 106 -8.58 -5.02 -11.13
CA ASP A 106 -8.09 -6.38 -11.07
C ASP A 106 -9.04 -7.24 -10.22
N PRO A 107 -9.76 -8.19 -10.82
CA PRO A 107 -10.76 -9.00 -10.12
C PRO A 107 -10.15 -9.92 -9.05
N VAL A 108 -8.89 -10.34 -9.18
CA VAL A 108 -8.24 -11.20 -8.18
C VAL A 108 -7.95 -10.38 -6.91
N ILE A 109 -7.44 -9.18 -7.07
CA ILE A 109 -7.21 -8.27 -5.94
C ILE A 109 -8.55 -7.89 -5.28
N GLU A 110 -9.59 -7.65 -6.07
CA GLU A 110 -10.93 -7.36 -5.55
C GLU A 110 -11.48 -8.51 -4.69
N GLU A 111 -11.36 -9.75 -5.14
CA GLU A 111 -11.79 -10.94 -4.37
C GLU A 111 -10.99 -11.11 -3.07
N TYR A 112 -9.71 -10.79 -3.08
CA TYR A 112 -8.91 -10.76 -1.86
C TYR A 112 -9.40 -9.70 -0.87
N LEU A 113 -9.64 -8.49 -1.33
CA LEU A 113 -10.13 -7.40 -0.48
C LEU A 113 -11.53 -7.68 0.10
N LYS A 114 -12.35 -8.48 -0.59
CA LYS A 114 -13.62 -9.01 -0.09
C LYS A 114 -13.44 -10.19 0.90
N GLY A 115 -12.27 -10.80 0.96
CA GLY A 115 -11.96 -11.94 1.82
C GLY A 115 -12.30 -13.29 1.24
N ASN A 116 -12.50 -13.39 -0.05
CA ASN A 116 -12.89 -14.63 -0.73
C ASN A 116 -11.69 -15.52 -1.08
N ILE A 117 -10.48 -14.96 -1.14
CA ILE A 117 -9.25 -15.69 -1.45
C ILE A 117 -8.11 -15.30 -0.50
N THR A 118 -7.04 -16.09 -0.48
CA THR A 118 -5.86 -15.87 0.35
C THR A 118 -4.85 -14.93 -0.31
N PHE A 119 -3.93 -14.38 0.49
CA PHE A 119 -2.88 -13.47 0.00
C PHE A 119 -1.91 -14.16 -0.95
N ASP A 120 -1.60 -15.44 -0.73
CA ASP A 120 -0.72 -16.22 -1.62
C ASP A 120 -1.22 -16.24 -3.07
N ILE A 121 -2.54 -16.35 -3.26
CA ILE A 121 -3.15 -16.30 -4.60
C ILE A 121 -2.91 -14.94 -5.26
N VAL A 122 -3.03 -13.86 -4.49
CA VAL A 122 -2.75 -12.50 -5.02
C VAL A 122 -1.28 -12.35 -5.37
N GLN A 123 -0.37 -12.82 -4.52
CA GLN A 123 1.08 -12.75 -4.77
C GLN A 123 1.46 -13.49 -6.06
N GLU A 124 0.94 -14.71 -6.26
CA GLU A 124 1.19 -15.48 -7.46
C GLU A 124 0.62 -14.81 -8.71
N HIS A 125 -0.61 -14.31 -8.63
CA HIS A 125 -1.27 -13.56 -9.70
C HIS A 125 -0.46 -12.33 -10.11
N VAL A 126 -0.13 -11.45 -9.15
CA VAL A 126 0.63 -10.23 -9.42
C VAL A 126 2.00 -10.54 -10.02
N LYS A 127 2.72 -11.53 -9.49
CA LYS A 127 4.00 -11.98 -10.04
C LYS A 127 3.86 -12.46 -11.49
N GLY A 128 2.78 -13.17 -11.81
CA GLY A 128 2.48 -13.60 -13.17
C GLY A 128 2.24 -12.44 -14.13
N GLU A 129 1.46 -11.45 -13.71
CA GLU A 129 1.18 -10.24 -14.52
C GLU A 129 2.43 -9.37 -14.70
N GLU A 130 3.27 -9.22 -13.68
CA GLU A 130 4.56 -8.52 -13.78
C GLU A 130 5.48 -9.19 -14.80
N GLN A 131 5.58 -10.51 -14.80
CA GLN A 131 6.39 -11.23 -15.77
C GLN A 131 5.88 -11.08 -17.21
N LYS A 132 4.55 -11.06 -17.39
CA LYS A 132 3.94 -10.77 -18.71
C LYS A 132 4.28 -9.36 -19.15
N TRP A 133 4.16 -8.38 -18.23
CA TRP A 133 4.49 -6.99 -18.50
C TRP A 133 5.97 -6.80 -18.84
N ILE A 134 6.89 -7.37 -18.08
CA ILE A 134 8.34 -7.28 -18.33
C ILE A 134 8.68 -7.80 -19.73
N ARG A 135 8.12 -8.94 -20.12
CA ARG A 135 8.32 -9.49 -21.48
C ARG A 135 7.82 -8.54 -22.57
N LYS A 136 6.66 -7.93 -22.36
CA LYS A 136 6.06 -6.96 -23.29
C LYS A 136 6.85 -5.65 -23.32
N ALA A 137 7.28 -5.15 -22.16
CA ALA A 137 7.98 -3.89 -22.01
C ALA A 137 9.41 -3.92 -22.53
N LYS A 138 10.08 -5.10 -22.52
CA LYS A 138 11.47 -5.27 -22.90
C LYS A 138 11.84 -4.62 -24.25
N ARG A 139 10.94 -4.66 -25.23
CA ARG A 139 11.15 -4.06 -26.56
C ARG A 139 11.08 -2.53 -26.59
N TYR A 140 10.62 -1.89 -25.52
CA TYR A 140 10.49 -0.45 -25.39
C TYR A 140 11.53 0.17 -24.44
N ILE A 141 12.31 -0.67 -23.76
CA ILE A 141 13.37 -0.21 -22.84
C ILE A 141 14.55 0.25 -23.69
N LEU A 142 14.83 1.56 -23.61
CA LEU A 142 15.90 2.21 -24.37
C LEU A 142 17.26 2.19 -23.65
N TYR A 143 17.27 1.92 -22.34
CA TYR A 143 18.48 1.97 -21.50
C TYR A 143 18.70 0.61 -20.86
N GLU A 144 19.86 -0.02 -21.13
CA GLU A 144 20.19 -1.35 -20.60
C GLU A 144 20.55 -1.33 -19.11
N ASP A 145 20.98 -0.18 -18.59
CA ASP A 145 21.47 -0.02 -17.22
C ASP A 145 20.44 0.58 -16.25
N ALA A 146 19.16 0.36 -16.48
CA ALA A 146 18.17 0.73 -15.47
C ALA A 146 18.48 -0.04 -14.18
N PRO A 147 18.65 0.65 -13.02
CA PRO A 147 19.05 0.03 -11.75
C PRO A 147 18.01 -0.94 -11.17
N TYR A 148 16.93 -1.17 -11.88
CA TYR A 148 15.85 -2.08 -11.53
C TYR A 148 15.94 -3.38 -12.34
N ARG A 149 17.02 -4.13 -12.17
CA ARG A 149 16.96 -5.55 -12.47
C ARG A 149 16.10 -6.22 -11.41
N ILE A 150 14.84 -6.45 -11.75
CA ILE A 150 14.03 -7.43 -11.05
C ILE A 150 14.71 -8.78 -11.34
N LYS A 151 15.38 -9.32 -10.33
CA LYS A 151 16.00 -10.65 -10.37
C LYS A 151 14.94 -11.72 -10.25
#